data_a75a69109c1dc0251c860b359db952d3
#
_entry.id   a75a69109c1dc0251c860b359db952d3
#
_cell.length_a   1.000
_cell.length_b   1.000
_cell.length_c   1.000
_cell.angle_alpha   90.00
_cell.angle_beta   90.00
_cell.angle_gamma   90.00
#
_symmetry.space_group_name_H-M   'P 1'
#
loop_
_entity.id
_entity.type
_entity.pdbx_description
1 polymer ?
#
loop_
_entity_poly.entity_id
_entity_poly.type
_entity_poly.pdbx_seq_one_letter_code
_entity_poly.pdbx_strand_id
1 'polypeptide(L)'
;MKSKFKLILTTQIIVFLLCFLLLPSFANSQTKTSSKTKDTLNIGFVLYTKGSSPGTLYARWNYANIWSGSGIATGGPKEGFAGHFHVRYFYENGDFSDEYDLVIEKTGDFYSVSWIVNGKVLAKGVGMETESGLAVGWRRVTD
;
A
#
# COMPACT_ATOMS: atom_id res chain seq x y z
N MET A 1 -20.15 -76.44 -9.08
CA MET A 1 -20.36 -75.15 -8.34
C MET A 1 -19.25 -74.07 -8.65
N LYS A 2 -18.13 -74.41 -9.23
CA LYS A 2 -17.01 -73.47 -9.55
C LYS A 2 -17.18 -72.62 -10.84
N SER A 3 -18.04 -73.07 -11.78
CA SER A 3 -18.25 -72.41 -13.07
C SER A 3 -19.15 -71.18 -13.02
N LYS A 4 -20.21 -71.22 -12.16
CA LYS A 4 -21.15 -70.11 -12.05
C LYS A 4 -20.59 -68.87 -11.32
N PHE A 5 -19.59 -69.09 -10.47
CA PHE A 5 -18.95 -67.99 -9.71
C PHE A 5 -17.98 -67.17 -10.60
N LYS A 6 -17.34 -67.80 -11.57
CA LYS A 6 -16.46 -67.07 -12.51
C LYS A 6 -17.24 -66.16 -13.51
N LEU A 7 -18.44 -66.59 -13.90
CA LEU A 7 -19.25 -65.86 -14.86
C LEU A 7 -19.85 -64.59 -14.25
N ILE A 8 -20.25 -64.67 -12.96
CA ILE A 8 -20.80 -63.48 -12.23
C ILE A 8 -19.71 -62.44 -11.99
N LEU A 9 -18.48 -62.87 -11.68
CA LEU A 9 -17.37 -61.96 -11.43
C LEU A 9 -16.93 -61.20 -12.68
N THR A 10 -16.92 -61.84 -13.86
CA THR A 10 -16.58 -61.25 -15.14
C THR A 10 -17.63 -60.22 -15.60
N THR A 11 -18.90 -60.53 -15.38
CA THR A 11 -20.02 -59.62 -15.74
C THR A 11 -20.01 -58.33 -14.87
N GLN A 12 -19.67 -58.43 -13.60
CA GLN A 12 -19.55 -57.28 -12.71
C GLN A 12 -18.38 -56.36 -13.09
N ILE A 13 -17.24 -56.92 -13.52
CA ILE A 13 -16.08 -56.13 -13.94
C ILE A 13 -16.37 -55.40 -15.24
N ILE A 14 -17.08 -55.98 -16.21
CA ILE A 14 -17.46 -55.34 -17.47
C ILE A 14 -18.44 -54.19 -17.23
N VAL A 15 -19.41 -54.32 -16.32
CA VAL A 15 -20.36 -53.25 -16.00
C VAL A 15 -19.64 -52.07 -15.30
N PHE A 16 -18.65 -52.36 -14.43
CA PHE A 16 -17.87 -51.28 -13.79
C PHE A 16 -16.96 -50.55 -14.79
N LEU A 17 -16.42 -51.27 -15.78
CA LEU A 17 -15.56 -50.63 -16.80
C LEU A 17 -16.38 -49.74 -17.79
N LEU A 18 -17.65 -50.15 -18.08
CA LEU A 18 -18.54 -49.36 -18.97
C LEU A 18 -19.07 -48.09 -18.28
N CYS A 19 -19.30 -48.12 -16.96
CA CYS A 19 -19.72 -46.95 -16.19
C CYS A 19 -18.62 -45.85 -16.13
N PHE A 20 -17.35 -46.25 -16.21
CA PHE A 20 -16.24 -45.26 -16.17
C PHE A 20 -16.08 -44.48 -17.46
N LEU A 21 -16.62 -44.96 -18.60
CA LEU A 21 -16.55 -44.29 -19.91
C LEU A 21 -17.67 -43.24 -20.13
N LEU A 22 -18.66 -43.18 -19.22
CA LEU A 22 -19.79 -42.25 -19.33
C LEU A 22 -19.74 -41.08 -18.32
N LEU A 23 -18.61 -40.87 -17.64
CA LEU A 23 -18.47 -39.67 -16.83
C LEU A 23 -18.32 -38.46 -17.75
N PRO A 24 -19.22 -37.50 -17.74
CA PRO A 24 -19.03 -36.28 -18.45
C PRO A 24 -17.75 -35.61 -17.89
N SER A 25 -16.79 -35.35 -18.76
CA SER A 25 -15.68 -34.45 -18.46
C SER A 25 -16.28 -33.12 -18.06
N PHE A 26 -16.39 -32.87 -16.75
CA PHE A 26 -16.57 -31.52 -16.26
C PHE A 26 -15.30 -30.77 -16.63
N ALA A 27 -15.32 -30.15 -17.81
CA ALA A 27 -14.38 -29.13 -18.16
C ALA A 27 -14.47 -28.06 -17.05
N ASN A 28 -13.48 -28.12 -16.15
CA ASN A 28 -13.33 -27.12 -15.11
C ASN A 28 -13.00 -25.82 -15.83
N SER A 29 -14.05 -25.11 -16.23
CA SER A 29 -13.93 -23.75 -16.74
C SER A 29 -13.43 -22.94 -15.55
N GLN A 30 -12.12 -22.92 -15.37
CA GLN A 30 -11.48 -21.94 -14.50
C GLN A 30 -11.81 -20.59 -15.12
N THR A 31 -12.90 -20.01 -14.66
CA THR A 31 -13.14 -18.59 -14.80
C THR A 31 -11.91 -17.94 -14.17
N LYS A 32 -10.96 -17.49 -14.98
CA LYS A 32 -9.93 -16.54 -14.55
C LYS A 32 -10.72 -15.34 -14.03
N THR A 33 -11.01 -15.36 -12.76
CA THR A 33 -11.37 -14.14 -12.05
C THR A 33 -10.12 -13.28 -12.18
N SER A 34 -10.11 -12.43 -13.20
CA SER A 34 -9.20 -11.30 -13.27
C SER A 34 -9.48 -10.52 -11.99
N SER A 35 -8.68 -10.75 -10.95
CA SER A 35 -8.63 -9.84 -9.82
C SER A 35 -8.18 -8.53 -10.45
N LYS A 36 -9.12 -7.66 -10.74
CA LYS A 36 -8.87 -6.27 -11.07
C LYS A 36 -8.12 -5.74 -9.87
N THR A 37 -6.80 -5.74 -9.94
CA THR A 37 -5.93 -5.07 -8.97
C THR A 37 -6.49 -3.67 -8.93
N LYS A 38 -7.15 -3.32 -7.84
CA LYS A 38 -7.69 -1.97 -7.65
C LYS A 38 -6.46 -1.09 -7.67
N ASP A 39 -6.23 -0.39 -8.78
CA ASP A 39 -5.11 0.52 -8.91
C ASP A 39 -5.16 1.48 -7.74
N THR A 40 -4.25 1.30 -6.78
CA THR A 40 -4.18 2.16 -5.61
C THR A 40 -3.72 3.52 -6.11
N LEU A 41 -4.52 4.54 -5.86
CA LEU A 41 -4.20 5.91 -6.25
C LEU A 41 -2.88 6.32 -5.59
N ASN A 42 -1.83 6.54 -6.39
CA ASN A 42 -0.52 6.96 -5.87
C ASN A 42 -0.50 8.49 -5.62
N ILE A 43 -1.39 8.94 -4.76
CA ILE A 43 -1.50 10.33 -4.33
C ILE A 43 -1.71 10.35 -2.83
N GLY A 44 -0.96 11.20 -2.14
CA GLY A 44 -1.11 11.51 -0.74
C GLY A 44 -1.18 13.02 -0.51
N PHE A 45 -1.60 13.36 0.68
CA PHE A 45 -1.65 14.71 1.19
C PHE A 45 -1.09 14.74 2.61
N VAL A 46 -0.35 15.79 2.95
CA VAL A 46 0.08 16.05 4.32
C VAL A 46 0.01 17.54 4.63
N LEU A 47 -0.49 17.87 5.81
CA LEU A 47 -0.42 19.20 6.38
C LEU A 47 0.59 19.20 7.54
N TYR A 48 1.62 20.02 7.41
CA TYR A 48 2.57 20.28 8.48
C TYR A 48 2.20 21.56 9.21
N THR A 49 2.11 21.49 10.52
CA THR A 49 1.92 22.64 11.41
C THR A 49 3.11 22.79 12.32
N LYS A 50 3.38 24.00 12.81
CA LYS A 50 4.45 24.24 13.77
C LYS A 50 4.18 23.52 15.08
N GLY A 51 5.17 22.78 15.57
CA GLY A 51 5.13 22.20 16.90
C GLY A 51 5.35 23.24 18.00
N SER A 52 5.08 22.86 19.23
CA SER A 52 5.32 23.68 20.41
C SER A 52 6.81 23.94 20.70
N SER A 53 7.68 23.04 20.26
CA SER A 53 9.14 23.19 20.37
C SER A 53 9.72 23.70 19.06
N PRO A 54 10.68 24.64 19.09
CA PRO A 54 11.39 25.10 17.89
C PRO A 54 12.00 23.92 17.11
N GLY A 55 11.93 23.98 15.79
CA GLY A 55 12.45 22.91 14.93
C GLY A 55 11.60 21.65 14.85
N THR A 56 10.37 21.71 15.36
CA THR A 56 9.41 20.61 15.33
C THR A 56 8.22 20.96 14.46
N LEU A 57 7.76 19.98 13.65
CA LEU A 57 6.51 20.05 12.90
C LEU A 57 5.62 18.88 13.30
N TYR A 58 4.34 19.14 13.45
CA TYR A 58 3.32 18.09 13.50
C TYR A 58 2.77 17.87 12.10
N ALA A 59 2.50 16.63 11.75
CA ALA A 59 1.94 16.24 10.47
C ALA A 59 0.57 15.57 10.66
N ARG A 60 -0.35 15.87 9.75
CA ARG A 60 -1.55 15.08 9.51
C ARG A 60 -1.55 14.66 8.05
N TRP A 61 -1.67 13.35 7.79
CA TRP A 61 -1.50 12.81 6.46
C TRP A 61 -2.61 11.86 6.04
N ASN A 62 -2.78 11.74 4.72
CA ASN A 62 -3.61 10.75 4.06
C ASN A 62 -2.88 10.20 2.83
N TYR A 63 -3.09 8.94 2.49
CA TYR A 63 -2.62 8.32 1.27
C TYR A 63 -3.72 7.51 0.62
N ALA A 64 -3.98 7.79 -0.66
CA ALA A 64 -4.93 7.08 -1.52
C ALA A 64 -6.38 7.03 -0.98
N ASN A 65 -6.75 7.89 -0.02
CA ASN A 65 -8.02 7.84 0.72
C ASN A 65 -8.26 6.50 1.46
N ILE A 66 -7.20 5.76 1.73
CA ILE A 66 -7.26 4.45 2.39
C ILE A 66 -6.56 4.49 3.73
N TRP A 67 -5.38 5.13 3.78
CA TRP A 67 -4.57 5.24 4.99
C TRP A 67 -4.43 6.68 5.42
N SER A 68 -4.52 6.91 6.72
CA SER A 68 -4.34 8.23 7.33
C SER A 68 -3.69 8.13 8.69
N GLY A 69 -3.23 9.27 9.19
CA GLY A 69 -2.61 9.34 10.49
C GLY A 69 -1.92 10.66 10.77
N SER A 70 -1.05 10.62 11.75
CA SER A 70 -0.28 11.76 12.24
C SER A 70 1.23 11.53 12.08
N GLY A 71 2.03 12.55 12.39
CA GLY A 71 3.48 12.46 12.40
C GLY A 71 4.12 13.57 13.18
N ILE A 72 5.39 13.37 13.51
CA ILE A 72 6.24 14.36 14.15
C ILE A 72 7.55 14.43 13.39
N ALA A 73 7.90 15.62 12.91
CA ALA A 73 9.19 15.92 12.33
C ALA A 73 10.00 16.78 13.30
N THR A 74 11.27 16.43 13.52
CA THR A 74 12.18 17.08 14.47
C THR A 74 13.52 17.39 13.82
N GLY A 75 14.32 18.22 14.47
CA GLY A 75 15.70 18.55 14.02
C GLY A 75 15.77 19.63 12.95
N GLY A 76 14.65 20.24 12.63
CA GLY A 76 14.59 21.32 11.64
C GLY A 76 15.00 22.68 12.19
N PRO A 77 14.93 23.73 11.35
CA PRO A 77 15.23 25.10 11.76
C PRO A 77 14.16 25.60 12.74
N LYS A 78 14.54 26.58 13.55
CA LYS A 78 13.65 27.20 14.54
C LYS A 78 12.45 27.90 13.90
N GLU A 79 12.61 28.44 12.72
CA GLU A 79 11.62 29.22 11.98
C GLU A 79 11.42 28.68 10.57
N GLY A 80 10.27 28.99 9.96
CA GLY A 80 9.93 28.56 8.62
C GLY A 80 9.66 27.05 8.52
N PHE A 81 9.37 26.56 7.33
CA PHE A 81 9.15 25.14 7.03
C PHE A 81 10.32 24.53 6.27
N ALA A 82 11.12 25.33 5.55
CA ALA A 82 12.26 24.83 4.78
C ALA A 82 13.39 24.36 5.68
N GLY A 83 13.91 23.16 5.43
CA GLY A 83 15.00 22.58 6.20
C GLY A 83 15.06 21.06 6.10
N HIS A 84 15.94 20.48 6.90
CA HIS A 84 16.11 19.04 7.05
C HIS A 84 15.52 18.60 8.40
N PHE A 85 14.71 17.58 8.36
CA PHE A 85 14.06 17.01 9.54
C PHE A 85 14.21 15.50 9.53
N HIS A 86 14.06 14.89 10.69
CA HIS A 86 13.73 13.49 10.81
C HIS A 86 12.24 13.37 11.15
N VAL A 87 11.45 12.67 10.32
CA VAL A 87 10.00 12.54 10.50
C VAL A 87 9.62 11.10 10.80
N ARG A 88 8.72 10.91 11.77
CA ARG A 88 8.09 9.64 12.10
C ARG A 88 6.59 9.77 11.93
N TYR A 89 6.00 8.80 11.24
CA TYR A 89 4.56 8.74 10.99
C TYR A 89 3.89 7.60 11.74
N PHE A 90 2.65 7.81 12.08
CA PHE A 90 1.80 6.88 12.82
C PHE A 90 0.44 6.82 12.16
N TYR A 91 -0.19 5.65 12.19
CA TYR A 91 -1.60 5.48 11.78
C TYR A 91 -2.55 6.12 12.79
N GLU A 92 -3.85 6.24 12.44
CA GLU A 92 -4.88 6.82 13.32
C GLU A 92 -5.05 6.06 14.65
N ASN A 93 -4.74 4.77 14.68
CA ASN A 93 -4.76 3.96 15.90
C ASN A 93 -3.50 4.12 16.78
N GLY A 94 -2.54 4.95 16.34
CA GLY A 94 -1.28 5.20 17.04
C GLY A 94 -0.15 4.25 16.71
N ASP A 95 -0.38 3.22 15.90
CA ASP A 95 0.68 2.31 15.47
C ASP A 95 1.70 3.03 14.59
N PHE A 96 2.97 2.65 14.73
CA PHE A 96 4.05 3.17 13.88
C PHE A 96 3.80 2.78 12.41
N SER A 97 3.96 3.75 11.51
CA SER A 97 3.86 3.55 10.06
C SER A 97 5.23 3.50 9.42
N ASP A 98 5.91 4.64 9.36
CA ASP A 98 7.17 4.83 8.64
C ASP A 98 8.01 5.96 9.24
N GLU A 99 9.31 6.01 8.90
CA GLU A 99 10.17 7.14 9.22
C GLU A 99 11.09 7.50 8.04
N TYR A 100 11.46 8.77 7.94
CA TYR A 100 12.23 9.32 6.84
C TYR A 100 13.13 10.46 7.27
N ASP A 101 14.21 10.66 6.54
CA ASP A 101 14.84 11.97 6.43
C ASP A 101 13.97 12.82 5.50
N LEU A 102 13.44 13.91 6.03
CA LEU A 102 12.53 14.82 5.33
C LEU A 102 13.27 16.08 4.95
N VAL A 103 13.31 16.36 3.66
CA VAL A 103 13.91 17.60 3.12
C VAL A 103 12.81 18.45 2.55
N ILE A 104 12.70 19.68 3.05
CA ILE A 104 11.75 20.69 2.59
C ILE A 104 12.55 21.88 2.06
N GLU A 105 12.42 22.15 0.77
CA GLU A 105 13.13 23.24 0.09
C GLU A 105 12.12 24.27 -0.42
N LYS A 106 12.37 25.56 -0.14
CA LYS A 106 11.56 26.65 -0.67
C LYS A 106 12.02 27.02 -2.08
N THR A 107 11.08 27.07 -3.03
CA THR A 107 11.31 27.44 -4.42
C THR A 107 10.29 28.51 -4.81
N GLY A 108 10.67 29.77 -4.73
CA GLY A 108 9.74 30.89 -4.88
C GLY A 108 8.64 30.87 -3.82
N ASP A 109 7.38 30.84 -4.22
CA ASP A 109 6.21 30.79 -3.34
C ASP A 109 5.79 29.38 -2.97
N PHE A 110 6.48 28.36 -3.49
CA PHE A 110 6.16 26.95 -3.29
C PHE A 110 7.31 26.22 -2.58
N TYR A 111 7.03 24.98 -2.25
CA TYR A 111 7.98 24.09 -1.60
C TYR A 111 8.09 22.78 -2.36
N SER A 112 9.31 22.28 -2.53
CA SER A 112 9.56 20.88 -2.90
C SER A 112 9.87 20.09 -1.65
N VAL A 113 9.31 18.86 -1.57
CA VAL A 113 9.45 18.01 -0.40
C VAL A 113 9.91 16.62 -0.84
N SER A 114 10.90 16.09 -0.14
CA SER A 114 11.46 14.76 -0.40
C SER A 114 11.50 13.94 0.90
N TRP A 115 11.03 12.69 0.82
CA TRP A 115 11.14 11.69 1.88
C TRP A 115 12.20 10.67 1.48
N ILE A 116 13.23 10.53 2.30
CA ILE A 116 14.48 9.86 1.97
C ILE A 116 14.74 8.74 3.00
N VAL A 117 15.13 7.56 2.53
CA VAL A 117 15.64 6.46 3.37
C VAL A 117 16.95 5.97 2.77
N ASN A 118 18.01 5.94 3.58
CA ASN A 118 19.34 5.50 3.14
C ASN A 118 19.83 6.22 1.86
N GLY A 119 19.56 7.51 1.76
CA GLY A 119 19.95 8.32 0.60
C GLY A 119 19.08 8.15 -0.66
N LYS A 120 18.10 7.23 -0.65
CA LYS A 120 17.15 7.04 -1.75
C LYS A 120 15.85 7.80 -1.48
N VAL A 121 15.40 8.60 -2.44
CA VAL A 121 14.11 9.30 -2.38
C VAL A 121 12.99 8.31 -2.63
N LEU A 122 12.12 8.10 -1.64
CA LEU A 122 10.98 7.17 -1.73
C LEU A 122 9.66 7.87 -2.03
N ALA A 123 9.55 9.16 -1.71
CA ALA A 123 8.40 9.98 -2.07
C ALA A 123 8.82 11.41 -2.37
N LYS A 124 8.05 12.09 -3.22
CA LYS A 124 8.20 13.51 -3.55
C LYS A 124 6.87 14.22 -3.46
N GLY A 125 6.93 15.50 -3.09
CA GLY A 125 5.76 16.35 -3.00
C GLY A 125 6.05 17.79 -3.41
N VAL A 126 4.96 18.51 -3.66
CA VAL A 126 4.95 19.95 -3.83
C VAL A 126 3.96 20.55 -2.85
N GLY A 127 4.30 21.69 -2.28
CA GLY A 127 3.49 22.31 -1.24
C GLY A 127 3.41 23.82 -1.37
N MET A 128 2.45 24.36 -0.65
CA MET A 128 2.30 25.79 -0.44
C MET A 128 2.00 26.09 1.02
N GLU A 129 2.48 27.21 1.48
CA GLU A 129 2.19 27.71 2.81
C GLU A 129 0.77 28.29 2.85
N THR A 130 0.07 27.98 3.90
CA THR A 130 -1.30 28.45 4.19
C THR A 130 -1.35 29.07 5.59
N GLU A 131 -2.44 29.70 5.97
CA GLU A 131 -2.64 30.18 7.34
C GLU A 131 -2.51 29.08 8.40
N SER A 132 -2.86 27.84 8.04
CA SER A 132 -2.82 26.69 8.95
C SER A 132 -1.49 25.96 8.99
N GLY A 133 -0.58 26.20 8.03
CA GLY A 133 0.70 25.49 7.92
C GLY A 133 1.13 25.26 6.47
N LEU A 134 2.00 24.28 6.26
CA LEU A 134 2.47 23.86 4.94
C LEU A 134 1.63 22.68 4.44
N ALA A 135 0.83 22.93 3.42
CA ALA A 135 0.02 21.91 2.74
C ALA A 135 0.84 21.30 1.59
N VAL A 136 0.98 19.97 1.56
CA VAL A 136 1.81 19.25 0.58
C VAL A 136 1.02 18.12 -0.06
N GLY A 137 0.87 18.17 -1.38
CA GLY A 137 0.48 17.02 -2.19
C GLY A 137 1.71 16.18 -2.52
N TRP A 138 1.63 14.85 -2.40
CA TRP A 138 2.78 13.98 -2.59
C TRP A 138 2.43 12.66 -3.27
N ARG A 139 3.44 11.99 -3.80
CA ARG A 139 3.33 10.64 -4.34
C ARG A 139 4.56 9.81 -4.02
N ARG A 140 4.42 8.50 -4.00
CA ARG A 140 5.57 7.58 -3.96
C ARG A 140 6.32 7.62 -5.29
N VAL A 141 7.65 7.55 -5.20
CA VAL A 141 8.50 7.34 -6.37
C VAL A 141 8.49 5.85 -6.67
N THR A 142 7.91 5.49 -7.80
CA THR A 142 8.00 4.12 -8.34
C THR A 142 9.17 4.08 -9.30
N ASP A 143 10.04 3.10 -9.10
CA ASP A 143 11.15 2.81 -10.03
C ASP A 143 10.61 2.33 -11.38
#